data_613aa61afb26cc0ba9b75b80e4b44a55
#
_entry.id   613aa61afb26cc0ba9b75b80e4b44a55
#
_cell.length_a   1.000
_cell.length_b   1.000
_cell.length_c   1.000
_cell.angle_alpha   90.00
_cell.angle_beta   90.00
_cell.angle_gamma   90.00
#
_symmetry.space_group_name_H-M   'P 1'
#
loop_
_entity.id
_entity.type
_entity.pdbx_description
1 polymer ?
#
loop_
_entity_poly.entity_id
_entity_poly.type
_entity_poly.pdbx_seq_one_letter_code
_entity_poly.pdbx_strand_id
1 'polypeptide(L)'
;KKKFWKDLMTKDLKKRIITSILLFIFAILCILINEIFFLFIAFVVLFLCVTEWYKLNWKYFRKKKWEYNLITAIGIIYAFFVLFTIRNLRGDSFEDAIFLIFILSVCVGSDIGGYVFGKLIGGKKLIKISPNKTISGSVGSFTFSLLPLFLFNFQLSLKNIFFCLIVSLSCQLGDLIISYFKRLNKIKDTGSILPGHGGLLDRLDGIIFALPTVYILKIAEIF
;
A
#
# COMPACT_ATOMS: atom_id res chain seq x y z
N LYS A 1 22.36 7.74 -17.23
CA LYS A 1 21.18 7.35 -18.04
C LYS A 1 21.32 5.91 -18.60
N LYS A 2 22.41 5.50 -19.28
CA LYS A 2 22.59 4.12 -19.83
C LYS A 2 22.54 3.02 -18.77
N LYS A 3 23.08 3.26 -17.56
CA LYS A 3 23.04 2.30 -16.44
C LYS A 3 21.62 2.10 -15.91
N PHE A 4 20.83 3.17 -15.84
CA PHE A 4 19.40 3.12 -15.45
C PHE A 4 18.58 2.19 -16.37
N TRP A 5 18.71 2.35 -17.70
CA TRP A 5 18.00 1.54 -18.65
C TRP A 5 18.47 0.07 -18.65
N LYS A 6 19.75 -0.20 -18.36
CA LYS A 6 20.30 -1.53 -18.24
C LYS A 6 19.78 -2.25 -16.98
N ASP A 7 19.64 -1.52 -15.88
CA ASP A 7 19.05 -2.03 -14.62
C ASP A 7 17.52 -2.22 -14.71
N LEU A 8 16.84 -1.41 -15.54
CA LEU A 8 15.42 -1.59 -15.87
C LEU A 8 15.16 -2.85 -16.70
N MET A 9 16.18 -3.40 -17.34
CA MET A 9 16.09 -4.57 -18.23
C MET A 9 16.49 -5.87 -17.55
N THR A 10 16.74 -5.88 -16.24
CA THR A 10 17.03 -7.13 -15.52
C THR A 10 15.81 -8.07 -15.55
N LYS A 11 16.05 -9.35 -15.74
CA LYS A 11 14.97 -10.39 -15.76
C LYS A 11 14.10 -10.32 -14.49
N ASP A 12 14.69 -9.96 -13.34
CA ASP A 12 13.98 -9.85 -12.06
C ASP A 12 13.04 -8.66 -12.01
N LEU A 13 13.41 -7.51 -12.59
CA LEU A 13 12.52 -6.35 -12.64
C LEU A 13 11.34 -6.57 -13.57
N LYS A 14 11.56 -7.22 -14.73
CA LYS A 14 10.47 -7.60 -15.64
C LYS A 14 9.46 -8.52 -14.95
N LYS A 15 9.93 -9.55 -14.24
CA LYS A 15 9.05 -10.44 -13.46
C LYS A 15 8.23 -9.65 -12.41
N ARG A 16 8.88 -8.72 -11.71
CA ARG A 16 8.20 -7.87 -10.71
C ARG A 16 7.12 -6.99 -11.33
N ILE A 17 7.39 -6.35 -12.45
CA ILE A 17 6.40 -5.52 -13.14
C ILE A 17 5.21 -6.37 -13.59
N ILE A 18 5.45 -7.52 -14.25
CA ILE A 18 4.39 -8.40 -14.74
C ILE A 18 3.49 -8.87 -13.59
N THR A 19 4.07 -9.36 -12.50
CA THR A 19 3.28 -9.83 -11.35
C THR A 19 2.53 -8.71 -10.65
N SER A 20 3.09 -7.49 -10.56
CA SER A 20 2.36 -6.34 -10.01
C SER A 20 1.16 -5.95 -10.87
N ILE A 21 1.32 -5.96 -12.21
CA ILE A 21 0.22 -5.71 -13.14
C ILE A 21 -0.86 -6.80 -13.02
N LEU A 22 -0.47 -8.07 -12.97
CA LEU A 22 -1.41 -9.19 -12.83
C LEU A 22 -2.18 -9.11 -11.51
N LEU A 23 -1.50 -8.80 -10.39
CA LEU A 23 -2.15 -8.61 -9.10
C LEU A 23 -3.13 -7.44 -9.11
N PHE A 24 -2.77 -6.32 -9.77
CA PHE A 24 -3.64 -5.15 -9.88
C PHE A 24 -4.88 -5.46 -10.72
N ILE A 25 -4.71 -6.12 -11.88
CA ILE A 25 -5.85 -6.57 -12.71
C ILE A 25 -6.73 -7.54 -11.94
N PHE A 26 -6.14 -8.51 -11.23
CA PHE A 26 -6.88 -9.46 -10.40
C PHE A 26 -7.70 -8.75 -9.32
N ALA A 27 -7.12 -7.76 -8.63
CA ALA A 27 -7.83 -6.96 -7.63
C ALA A 27 -9.03 -6.21 -8.24
N ILE A 28 -8.84 -5.58 -9.42
CA ILE A 28 -9.94 -4.91 -10.15
C ILE A 28 -11.05 -5.90 -10.48
N LEU A 29 -10.72 -7.05 -11.03
CA LEU A 29 -11.71 -8.07 -11.36
C LEU A 29 -12.49 -8.52 -10.13
N CYS A 30 -11.81 -8.80 -9.01
CA CYS A 30 -12.48 -9.17 -7.76
C CYS A 30 -13.44 -8.08 -7.28
N ILE A 31 -13.06 -6.79 -7.38
CA ILE A 31 -13.90 -5.66 -6.99
C ILE A 31 -15.15 -5.58 -7.86
N LEU A 32 -15.04 -5.85 -9.16
CA LEU A 32 -16.15 -5.69 -10.13
C LEU A 32 -17.11 -6.87 -10.18
N ILE A 33 -16.66 -8.09 -9.85
CA ILE A 33 -17.48 -9.30 -10.00
C ILE A 33 -18.65 -9.30 -9.01
N ASN A 34 -18.36 -9.33 -7.72
CA ASN A 34 -19.37 -9.42 -6.66
C ASN A 34 -18.79 -8.94 -5.33
N GLU A 35 -19.60 -8.22 -4.56
CA GLU A 35 -19.22 -7.71 -3.25
C GLU A 35 -18.83 -8.81 -2.28
N ILE A 36 -19.65 -9.84 -2.14
CA ILE A 36 -19.41 -10.95 -1.20
C ILE A 36 -18.13 -11.70 -1.56
N PHE A 37 -17.93 -11.97 -2.84
CA PHE A 37 -16.71 -12.61 -3.34
C PHE A 37 -15.47 -11.75 -3.06
N PHE A 38 -15.56 -10.45 -3.33
CA PHE A 38 -14.47 -9.52 -3.05
C PHE A 38 -14.14 -9.46 -1.56
N LEU A 39 -15.15 -9.38 -0.68
CA LEU A 39 -14.95 -9.38 0.78
C LEU A 39 -14.32 -10.68 1.27
N PHE A 40 -14.71 -11.82 0.69
CA PHE A 40 -14.06 -13.10 1.01
C PHE A 40 -12.56 -13.08 0.63
N ILE A 41 -12.22 -12.60 -0.57
CA ILE A 41 -10.83 -12.48 -0.98
C ILE A 41 -10.07 -11.47 -0.09
N ALA A 42 -10.68 -10.32 0.22
CA ALA A 42 -10.09 -9.32 1.12
C ALA A 42 -9.83 -9.90 2.51
N PHE A 43 -10.76 -10.70 3.05
CA PHE A 43 -10.58 -11.40 4.32
C PHE A 43 -9.40 -12.37 4.27
N VAL A 44 -9.30 -13.21 3.21
CA VAL A 44 -8.16 -14.14 3.03
C VAL A 44 -6.84 -13.39 2.95
N VAL A 45 -6.79 -12.31 2.16
CA VAL A 45 -5.59 -11.47 2.01
C VAL A 45 -5.18 -10.85 3.34
N LEU A 46 -6.12 -10.26 4.09
CA LEU A 46 -5.83 -9.67 5.41
C LEU A 46 -5.43 -10.75 6.43
N PHE A 47 -6.04 -11.92 6.40
CA PHE A 47 -5.64 -13.05 7.24
C PHE A 47 -4.17 -13.45 6.99
N LEU A 48 -3.76 -13.53 5.72
CA LEU A 48 -2.35 -13.78 5.36
C LEU A 48 -1.44 -12.64 5.86
N CYS A 49 -1.83 -11.38 5.72
CA CYS A 49 -1.09 -10.24 6.26
C CYS A 49 -0.92 -10.32 7.79
N VAL A 50 -1.97 -10.74 8.51
CA VAL A 50 -1.91 -10.95 9.97
C VAL A 50 -0.93 -12.08 10.33
N THR A 51 -0.89 -13.18 9.56
CA THR A 51 0.09 -14.25 9.80
C THR A 51 1.52 -13.79 9.57
N GLU A 52 1.76 -12.95 8.56
CA GLU A 52 3.08 -12.33 8.33
C GLU A 52 3.42 -11.35 9.45
N TRP A 53 2.47 -10.51 9.90
CA TRP A 53 2.63 -9.60 11.02
C TRP A 53 2.98 -10.34 12.32
N TYR A 54 2.30 -11.45 12.61
CA TYR A 54 2.58 -12.32 13.75
C TYR A 54 4.01 -12.86 13.70
N LYS A 55 4.43 -13.44 12.57
CA LYS A 55 5.78 -13.98 12.36
C LYS A 55 6.85 -12.89 12.44
N LEU A 56 6.58 -11.72 11.87
CA LEU A 56 7.46 -10.56 11.90
C LEU A 56 7.80 -10.16 13.33
N ASN A 57 6.81 -10.03 14.19
CA ASN A 57 7.02 -9.56 15.56
C ASN A 57 7.59 -10.62 16.50
N TRP A 58 7.38 -11.91 16.23
CA TRP A 58 7.85 -13.01 17.05
C TRP A 58 9.35 -12.95 17.33
N LYS A 59 10.17 -12.69 16.32
CA LYS A 59 11.64 -12.72 16.45
C LYS A 59 12.17 -11.68 17.42
N TYR A 60 11.62 -10.48 17.42
CA TYR A 60 12.07 -9.36 18.27
C TYR A 60 11.48 -9.42 19.68
N PHE A 61 10.16 -9.65 19.75
CA PHE A 61 9.41 -9.53 21.01
C PHE A 61 9.25 -10.86 21.76
N ARG A 62 9.75 -12.00 21.24
CA ARG A 62 9.54 -13.32 21.87
C ARG A 62 10.01 -13.41 23.35
N LYS A 63 11.01 -12.62 23.74
CA LYS A 63 11.50 -12.55 25.12
C LYS A 63 10.66 -11.64 26.01
N LYS A 64 9.84 -10.77 25.40
CA LYS A 64 8.98 -9.81 26.06
C LYS A 64 7.52 -10.14 25.73
N LYS A 65 7.03 -11.22 26.34
CA LYS A 65 5.75 -11.86 26.03
C LYS A 65 4.56 -10.87 26.02
N TRP A 66 4.54 -9.92 26.96
CA TRP A 66 3.49 -8.91 27.03
C TRP A 66 3.50 -7.95 25.82
N GLU A 67 4.68 -7.41 25.50
CA GLU A 67 4.81 -6.51 24.34
C GLU A 67 4.45 -7.22 23.04
N TYR A 68 4.89 -8.48 22.90
CA TYR A 68 4.53 -9.31 21.75
C TYR A 68 3.03 -9.51 21.60
N ASN A 69 2.35 -9.90 22.69
CA ASN A 69 0.91 -10.11 22.67
C ASN A 69 0.15 -8.81 22.37
N LEU A 70 0.57 -7.69 22.95
CA LEU A 70 -0.03 -6.38 22.71
C LEU A 70 0.11 -5.96 21.23
N ILE A 71 1.31 -6.02 20.67
CA ILE A 71 1.56 -5.64 19.28
C ILE A 71 0.81 -6.55 18.30
N THR A 72 0.75 -7.83 18.61
CA THR A 72 -0.01 -8.81 17.80
C THR A 72 -1.51 -8.51 17.86
N ALA A 73 -2.06 -8.25 19.04
CA ALA A 73 -3.47 -7.89 19.23
C ALA A 73 -3.82 -6.59 18.49
N ILE A 74 -2.97 -5.56 18.57
CA ILE A 74 -3.16 -4.31 17.82
C ILE A 74 -3.23 -4.59 16.32
N GLY A 75 -2.32 -5.43 15.77
CA GLY A 75 -2.34 -5.80 14.36
C GLY A 75 -3.60 -6.54 13.93
N ILE A 76 -4.12 -7.44 14.78
CA ILE A 76 -5.37 -8.16 14.53
C ILE A 76 -6.56 -7.20 14.55
N ILE A 77 -6.68 -6.36 15.58
CA ILE A 77 -7.75 -5.36 15.68
C ILE A 77 -7.71 -4.41 14.48
N TYR A 78 -6.52 -3.98 14.09
CA TYR A 78 -6.32 -3.13 12.92
C TYR A 78 -6.76 -3.81 11.62
N ALA A 79 -6.44 -5.10 11.43
CA ALA A 79 -6.89 -5.84 10.25
C ALA A 79 -8.42 -5.94 10.17
N PHE A 80 -9.12 -6.16 11.30
CA PHE A 80 -10.57 -6.09 11.34
C PHE A 80 -11.11 -4.70 11.00
N PHE A 81 -10.46 -3.65 11.50
CA PHE A 81 -10.83 -2.28 11.14
C PHE A 81 -10.62 -2.01 9.64
N VAL A 82 -9.52 -2.48 9.05
CA VAL A 82 -9.28 -2.39 7.60
C VAL A 82 -10.37 -3.16 6.82
N LEU A 83 -10.73 -4.36 7.24
CA LEU A 83 -11.80 -5.14 6.60
C LEU A 83 -13.15 -4.39 6.66
N PHE A 84 -13.47 -3.81 7.80
CA PHE A 84 -14.64 -2.97 7.98
C PHE A 84 -14.63 -1.75 7.03
N THR A 85 -13.49 -1.07 6.90
CA THR A 85 -13.36 0.07 5.97
C THR A 85 -13.50 -0.36 4.51
N ILE A 86 -12.92 -1.50 4.13
CA ILE A 86 -13.06 -2.08 2.79
C ILE A 86 -14.53 -2.33 2.45
N ARG A 87 -15.28 -2.94 3.39
CA ARG A 87 -16.72 -3.20 3.22
C ARG A 87 -17.50 -1.91 2.95
N ASN A 88 -17.25 -0.88 3.75
CA ASN A 88 -17.97 0.40 3.62
C ASN A 88 -17.53 1.24 2.41
N LEU A 89 -16.29 1.09 1.97
CA LEU A 89 -15.80 1.79 0.77
C LEU A 89 -16.23 1.10 -0.52
N ARG A 90 -16.27 -0.26 -0.53
CA ARG A 90 -16.75 -1.03 -1.69
C ARG A 90 -18.24 -0.81 -1.89
N GLY A 91 -19.03 -0.70 -0.79
CA GLY A 91 -20.47 -0.52 -0.85
C GLY A 91 -21.16 -1.55 -1.74
N ASP A 92 -22.43 -1.32 -2.05
CA ASP A 92 -23.25 -2.22 -2.86
C ASP A 92 -23.37 -1.73 -4.32
N SER A 93 -23.03 -0.47 -4.59
CA SER A 93 -23.18 0.13 -5.90
C SER A 93 -21.95 -0.07 -6.80
N PHE A 94 -22.16 0.06 -8.10
CA PHE A 94 -21.08 0.06 -9.07
C PHE A 94 -20.19 1.31 -8.91
N GLU A 95 -20.78 2.43 -8.53
CA GLU A 95 -20.05 3.68 -8.29
C GLU A 95 -19.07 3.56 -7.13
N ASP A 96 -19.48 2.90 -6.02
CA ASP A 96 -18.59 2.61 -4.90
C ASP A 96 -17.43 1.69 -5.34
N ALA A 97 -17.70 0.71 -6.21
CA ALA A 97 -16.66 -0.15 -6.77
C ALA A 97 -15.63 0.66 -7.56
N ILE A 98 -16.09 1.56 -8.44
CA ILE A 98 -15.22 2.45 -9.21
C ILE A 98 -14.45 3.40 -8.30
N PHE A 99 -15.09 3.91 -7.25
CA PHE A 99 -14.41 4.74 -6.27
C PHE A 99 -13.29 3.98 -5.53
N LEU A 100 -13.52 2.73 -5.15
CA LEU A 100 -12.47 1.90 -4.54
C LEU A 100 -11.32 1.64 -5.52
N ILE A 101 -11.59 1.39 -6.80
CA ILE A 101 -10.56 1.23 -7.84
C ILE A 101 -9.78 2.53 -8.02
N PHE A 102 -10.45 3.69 -7.96
CA PHE A 102 -9.80 5.00 -7.98
C PHE A 102 -8.81 5.15 -6.81
N ILE A 103 -9.22 4.82 -5.57
CA ILE A 103 -8.35 4.88 -4.38
C ILE A 103 -7.12 3.99 -4.57
N LEU A 104 -7.31 2.74 -5.03
CA LEU A 104 -6.19 1.82 -5.29
C LEU A 104 -5.26 2.36 -6.38
N SER A 105 -5.80 3.02 -7.40
CA SER A 105 -5.01 3.65 -8.47
C SER A 105 -4.17 4.82 -7.94
N VAL A 106 -4.69 5.60 -6.98
CA VAL A 106 -3.94 6.66 -6.28
C VAL A 106 -2.77 6.07 -5.48
N CYS A 107 -3.00 4.95 -4.76
CA CYS A 107 -1.95 4.26 -4.01
C CYS A 107 -0.85 3.74 -4.94
N VAL A 108 -1.23 3.04 -6.01
CA VAL A 108 -0.28 2.51 -7.01
C VAL A 108 0.48 3.64 -7.71
N GLY A 109 -0.20 4.73 -8.06
CA GLY A 109 0.42 5.93 -8.62
C GLY A 109 1.47 6.51 -7.67
N SER A 110 1.13 6.65 -6.39
CA SER A 110 2.05 7.09 -5.34
C SER A 110 3.32 6.23 -5.28
N ASP A 111 3.19 4.90 -5.29
CA ASP A 111 4.34 3.98 -5.23
C ASP A 111 5.20 4.06 -6.49
N ILE A 112 4.59 4.12 -7.66
CA ILE A 112 5.31 4.27 -8.95
C ILE A 112 6.07 5.59 -8.97
N GLY A 113 5.42 6.70 -8.59
CA GLY A 113 6.05 8.02 -8.54
C GLY A 113 7.23 8.06 -7.58
N GLY A 114 7.06 7.47 -6.40
CA GLY A 114 8.12 7.33 -5.39
C GLY A 114 9.34 6.57 -5.91
N TYR A 115 9.10 5.45 -6.58
CA TYR A 115 10.17 4.65 -7.17
C TYR A 115 10.87 5.38 -8.34
N VAL A 116 10.09 5.94 -9.26
CA VAL A 116 10.64 6.60 -10.47
C VAL A 116 11.48 7.81 -10.10
N PHE A 117 10.92 8.75 -9.32
CA PHE A 117 11.63 9.97 -8.93
C PHE A 117 12.77 9.68 -7.96
N GLY A 118 12.57 8.77 -7.01
CA GLY A 118 13.62 8.36 -6.11
C GLY A 118 14.83 7.78 -6.82
N LYS A 119 14.61 7.03 -7.91
CA LYS A 119 15.70 6.42 -8.70
C LYS A 119 16.29 7.34 -9.75
N LEU A 120 15.49 8.20 -10.39
CA LEU A 120 15.96 9.11 -11.44
C LEU A 120 16.70 10.34 -10.89
N ILE A 121 16.13 10.96 -9.85
CA ILE A 121 16.63 12.19 -9.25
C ILE A 121 17.55 11.88 -8.07
N GLY A 122 17.17 10.89 -7.24
CA GLY A 122 17.92 10.53 -6.04
C GLY A 122 17.92 11.68 -5.02
N GLY A 123 19.05 11.91 -4.36
CA GLY A 123 19.23 13.03 -3.44
C GLY A 123 19.18 12.63 -1.97
N LYS A 124 18.80 13.58 -1.09
CA LYS A 124 18.79 13.38 0.36
C LYS A 124 17.81 12.28 0.76
N LYS A 125 18.24 11.41 1.67
CA LYS A 125 17.41 10.35 2.24
C LYS A 125 16.28 10.95 3.07
N LEU A 126 15.09 10.40 2.96
CA LEU A 126 13.91 10.87 3.69
C LEU A 126 14.06 10.57 5.20
N ILE A 127 14.39 9.33 5.53
CA ILE A 127 14.53 8.85 6.91
C ILE A 127 15.65 7.81 7.00
N LYS A 128 16.35 7.76 8.15
CA LYS A 128 17.44 6.77 8.40
C LYS A 128 16.97 5.31 8.37
N ILE A 129 15.71 5.06 8.74
CA ILE A 129 15.10 3.73 8.84
C ILE A 129 14.95 3.06 7.46
N SER A 130 14.66 3.85 6.42
CA SER A 130 14.50 3.36 5.05
C SER A 130 15.50 4.08 4.12
N PRO A 131 16.74 3.57 3.99
CA PRO A 131 17.82 4.26 3.29
C PRO A 131 17.59 4.41 1.78
N ASN A 132 16.63 3.71 1.23
CA ASN A 132 16.27 3.78 -0.20
C ASN A 132 15.21 4.84 -0.49
N LYS A 133 14.53 5.40 0.53
CA LYS A 133 13.54 6.45 0.35
C LYS A 133 14.23 7.82 0.34
N THR A 134 13.92 8.62 -0.67
CA THR A 134 14.47 9.97 -0.88
C THR A 134 13.38 11.03 -0.83
N ILE A 135 13.75 12.28 -0.56
CA ILE A 135 12.82 13.42 -0.59
C ILE A 135 12.24 13.59 -2.00
N SER A 136 13.06 13.44 -3.04
CA SER A 136 12.60 13.47 -4.44
C SER A 136 11.57 12.38 -4.73
N GLY A 137 11.76 11.17 -4.16
CA GLY A 137 10.80 10.09 -4.27
C GLY A 137 9.46 10.46 -3.63
N SER A 138 9.46 11.07 -2.43
CA SER A 138 8.23 11.52 -1.77
C SER A 138 7.48 12.57 -2.60
N VAL A 139 8.19 13.53 -3.19
CA VAL A 139 7.59 14.50 -4.13
C VAL A 139 7.01 13.79 -5.35
N GLY A 140 7.74 12.81 -5.91
CA GLY A 140 7.24 11.99 -7.02
C GLY A 140 5.98 11.19 -6.66
N SER A 141 5.89 10.66 -5.44
CA SER A 141 4.67 10.00 -4.93
C SER A 141 3.47 10.94 -4.96
N PHE A 142 3.61 12.16 -4.45
CA PHE A 142 2.54 13.16 -4.48
C PHE A 142 2.15 13.55 -5.91
N THR A 143 3.11 13.72 -6.81
CA THR A 143 2.84 14.11 -8.20
C THR A 143 2.07 13.01 -8.94
N PHE A 144 2.50 11.77 -8.81
CA PHE A 144 1.89 10.64 -9.51
C PHE A 144 0.56 10.21 -8.90
N SER A 145 0.30 10.49 -7.63
CA SER A 145 -1.00 10.24 -6.99
C SER A 145 -2.13 11.09 -7.58
N LEU A 146 -1.81 12.16 -8.32
CA LEU A 146 -2.80 12.98 -9.02
C LEU A 146 -3.20 12.43 -10.40
N LEU A 147 -2.40 11.52 -11.00
CA LEU A 147 -2.71 10.97 -12.32
C LEU A 147 -4.07 10.27 -12.42
N PRO A 148 -4.54 9.52 -11.40
CA PRO A 148 -5.86 8.90 -11.43
C PRO A 148 -7.01 9.90 -11.59
N LEU A 149 -6.88 11.16 -11.18
CA LEU A 149 -7.91 12.18 -11.40
C LEU A 149 -8.23 12.34 -12.90
N PHE A 150 -7.20 12.29 -13.74
CA PHE A 150 -7.37 12.37 -15.20
C PHE A 150 -7.93 11.07 -15.78
N LEU A 151 -7.48 9.91 -15.26
CA LEU A 151 -7.94 8.60 -15.76
C LEU A 151 -9.42 8.34 -15.47
N PHE A 152 -9.92 8.84 -14.34
CA PHE A 152 -11.31 8.68 -13.92
C PHE A 152 -12.18 9.91 -14.22
N ASN A 153 -11.66 10.88 -14.99
CA ASN A 153 -12.34 12.13 -15.36
C ASN A 153 -12.87 12.95 -14.16
N PHE A 154 -12.20 12.85 -13.01
CA PHE A 154 -12.53 13.73 -11.90
C PHE A 154 -12.03 15.15 -12.15
N GLN A 155 -12.85 16.13 -11.73
CA GLN A 155 -12.46 17.54 -11.84
C GLN A 155 -11.20 17.84 -11.00
N LEU A 156 -10.32 18.67 -11.53
CA LEU A 156 -9.14 19.19 -10.80
C LEU A 156 -9.56 20.29 -9.80
N SER A 157 -10.40 19.93 -8.86
CA SER A 157 -10.77 20.80 -7.74
C SER A 157 -9.71 20.72 -6.63
N LEU A 158 -9.57 21.77 -5.84
CA LEU A 158 -8.70 21.75 -4.66
C LEU A 158 -9.06 20.57 -3.74
N LYS A 159 -10.34 20.27 -3.57
CA LYS A 159 -10.83 19.15 -2.77
C LYS A 159 -10.28 17.82 -3.25
N ASN A 160 -10.36 17.52 -4.55
CA ASN A 160 -9.89 16.27 -5.15
C ASN A 160 -8.34 16.16 -5.10
N ILE A 161 -7.64 17.28 -5.30
CA ILE A 161 -6.18 17.33 -5.18
C ILE A 161 -5.77 17.01 -3.73
N PHE A 162 -6.35 17.68 -2.73
CA PHE A 162 -6.04 17.41 -1.32
C PHE A 162 -6.36 15.98 -0.93
N PHE A 163 -7.46 15.42 -1.41
CA PHE A 163 -7.79 14.01 -1.21
C PHE A 163 -6.65 13.09 -1.68
N CYS A 164 -6.23 13.20 -2.94
CA CYS A 164 -5.14 12.38 -3.49
C CYS A 164 -3.83 12.55 -2.70
N LEU A 165 -3.50 13.78 -2.27
CA LEU A 165 -2.30 14.05 -1.48
C LEU A 165 -2.37 13.39 -0.09
N ILE A 166 -3.53 13.43 0.59
CA ILE A 166 -3.73 12.78 1.89
C ILE A 166 -3.63 11.26 1.75
N VAL A 167 -4.24 10.68 0.72
CA VAL A 167 -4.15 9.24 0.43
C VAL A 167 -2.69 8.83 0.16
N SER A 168 -1.97 9.60 -0.67
CA SER A 168 -0.55 9.36 -0.94
C SER A 168 0.31 9.48 0.32
N LEU A 169 0.05 10.47 1.16
CA LEU A 169 0.74 10.62 2.45
C LEU A 169 0.52 9.40 3.34
N SER A 170 -0.72 8.92 3.44
CA SER A 170 -1.07 7.74 4.23
C SER A 170 -0.38 6.48 3.71
N CYS A 171 -0.30 6.28 2.38
CA CYS A 171 0.49 5.21 1.77
C CYS A 171 1.96 5.29 2.18
N GLN A 172 2.58 6.47 2.05
CA GLN A 172 3.99 6.66 2.40
C GLN A 172 4.26 6.39 3.88
N LEU A 173 3.36 6.83 4.78
CA LEU A 173 3.46 6.57 6.23
C LEU A 173 3.30 5.08 6.54
N GLY A 174 2.35 4.39 5.91
CA GLY A 174 2.13 2.96 6.08
C GLY A 174 3.37 2.14 5.74
N ASP A 175 3.95 2.36 4.56
CA ASP A 175 5.19 1.70 4.15
C ASP A 175 6.36 2.03 5.12
N LEU A 176 6.43 3.26 5.66
CA LEU A 176 7.45 3.61 6.67
C LEU A 176 7.24 2.85 7.99
N ILE A 177 6.00 2.71 8.46
CA ILE A 177 5.66 1.99 9.69
C ILE A 177 6.04 0.50 9.55
N ILE A 178 5.61 -0.16 8.49
CA ILE A 178 5.96 -1.57 8.25
C ILE A 178 7.46 -1.74 8.06
N SER A 179 8.12 -0.82 7.33
CA SER A 179 9.57 -0.81 7.18
C SER A 179 10.29 -0.69 8.53
N TYR A 180 9.79 0.11 9.48
CA TYR A 180 10.33 0.23 10.82
C TYR A 180 10.32 -1.11 11.56
N PHE A 181 9.17 -1.80 11.58
CA PHE A 181 9.06 -3.13 12.21
C PHE A 181 9.97 -4.18 11.56
N LYS A 182 10.15 -4.14 10.24
CA LYS A 182 11.12 -5.00 9.53
C LYS A 182 12.55 -4.75 10.04
N ARG A 183 12.96 -3.48 10.22
CA ARG A 183 14.32 -3.16 10.71
C ARG A 183 14.53 -3.53 12.16
N LEU A 184 13.52 -3.39 13.03
CA LEU A 184 13.60 -3.90 14.41
C LEU A 184 13.92 -5.40 14.42
N ASN A 185 13.36 -6.16 13.51
CA ASN A 185 13.58 -7.59 13.36
C ASN A 185 14.81 -7.97 12.54
N LYS A 186 15.57 -6.98 12.03
CA LYS A 186 16.74 -7.17 11.15
C LYS A 186 16.43 -8.01 9.90
N ILE A 187 15.23 -7.86 9.35
CA ILE A 187 14.81 -8.49 8.11
C ILE A 187 14.49 -7.42 7.06
N LYS A 188 14.42 -7.85 5.81
CA LYS A 188 14.10 -6.99 4.67
C LYS A 188 12.65 -7.15 4.21
N ASP A 189 12.18 -8.37 4.16
CA ASP A 189 10.86 -8.73 3.65
C ASP A 189 10.06 -9.42 4.75
N THR A 190 8.72 -9.24 4.80
CA THR A 190 7.84 -9.78 5.85
C THR A 190 7.59 -11.27 5.70
N GLY A 191 7.70 -11.79 4.47
CA GLY A 191 7.45 -13.18 4.14
C GLY A 191 8.02 -13.58 2.79
N SER A 192 7.63 -14.76 2.31
CA SER A 192 8.02 -15.33 1.01
C SER A 192 6.81 -15.87 0.24
N ILE A 193 5.59 -15.40 0.56
CA ILE A 193 4.35 -15.88 -0.05
C ILE A 193 4.33 -15.59 -1.54
N LEU A 194 4.86 -14.42 -1.95
CA LEU A 194 4.91 -14.03 -3.35
C LEU A 194 6.31 -14.32 -3.93
N PRO A 195 6.44 -15.31 -4.85
CA PRO A 195 7.73 -15.66 -5.44
C PRO A 195 8.41 -14.45 -6.10
N GLY A 196 9.62 -14.10 -5.62
CA GLY A 196 10.38 -12.95 -6.12
C GLY A 196 9.95 -11.58 -5.59
N HIS A 197 8.89 -11.49 -4.75
CA HIS A 197 8.31 -10.23 -4.27
C HIS A 197 8.33 -10.05 -2.75
N GLY A 198 8.70 -11.08 -1.98
CA GLY A 198 8.66 -11.04 -0.52
C GLY A 198 7.28 -11.41 0.04
N GLY A 199 6.86 -10.76 1.09
CA GLY A 199 5.57 -10.97 1.72
C GLY A 199 4.41 -10.24 1.04
N LEU A 200 3.19 -10.69 1.34
CA LEU A 200 1.97 -10.02 0.92
C LEU A 200 1.81 -8.67 1.65
N LEU A 201 2.16 -8.62 2.93
CA LEU A 201 2.17 -7.39 3.72
C LEU A 201 3.14 -6.34 3.15
N ASP A 202 4.25 -6.75 2.50
CA ASP A 202 5.17 -5.84 1.82
C ASP A 202 4.57 -5.17 0.56
N ARG A 203 3.42 -5.63 0.10
CA ARG A 203 2.72 -5.11 -1.08
C ARG A 203 1.52 -4.26 -0.74
N LEU A 204 1.00 -4.47 0.44
CA LEU A 204 -0.21 -3.80 0.90
C LEU A 204 0.08 -2.80 2.02
N ASP A 205 1.35 -2.67 2.42
CA ASP A 205 1.79 -1.83 3.54
C ASP A 205 1.33 -0.36 3.44
N GLY A 206 1.28 0.22 2.25
CA GLY A 206 0.70 1.54 2.02
C GLY A 206 -0.84 1.51 1.97
N ILE A 207 -1.41 0.54 1.25
CA ILE A 207 -2.86 0.43 0.99
C ILE A 207 -3.64 0.23 2.29
N ILE A 208 -3.16 -0.63 3.19
CA ILE A 208 -3.85 -0.91 4.47
C ILE A 208 -3.92 0.33 5.38
N PHE A 209 -3.10 1.36 5.17
CA PHE A 209 -3.19 2.64 5.89
C PHE A 209 -4.02 3.67 5.11
N ALA A 210 -3.99 3.63 3.78
CA ALA A 210 -4.76 4.54 2.94
C ALA A 210 -6.27 4.31 3.06
N LEU A 211 -6.73 3.04 3.06
CA LEU A 211 -8.15 2.70 3.11
C LEU A 211 -8.87 3.23 4.36
N PRO A 212 -8.35 3.04 5.60
CA PRO A 212 -8.94 3.66 6.79
C PRO A 212 -8.94 5.18 6.73
N THR A 213 -7.89 5.79 6.18
CA THR A 213 -7.82 7.25 6.04
C THR A 213 -8.94 7.76 5.13
N VAL A 214 -9.15 7.12 3.97
CA VAL A 214 -10.25 7.47 3.07
C VAL A 214 -11.60 7.30 3.74
N TYR A 215 -11.79 6.21 4.48
CA TYR A 215 -13.04 5.97 5.20
C TYR A 215 -13.32 7.08 6.23
N ILE A 216 -12.30 7.52 6.97
CA ILE A 216 -12.43 8.64 7.91
C ILE A 216 -12.79 9.94 7.18
N LEU A 217 -12.15 10.22 6.03
CA LEU A 217 -12.47 11.40 5.21
C LEU A 217 -13.91 11.38 4.68
N LYS A 218 -14.41 10.18 4.30
CA LYS A 218 -15.81 9.97 3.85
C LYS A 218 -16.79 10.26 4.99
N ILE A 219 -16.55 9.75 6.21
CA ILE A 219 -17.41 10.00 7.38
C ILE A 219 -17.40 11.47 7.80
N ALA A 220 -16.25 12.12 7.73
CA ALA A 220 -16.09 13.52 8.08
C ALA A 220 -16.69 14.48 7.02
N GLU A 221 -17.30 13.96 5.97
CA GLU A 221 -17.87 14.73 4.84
C GLU A 221 -16.85 15.69 4.19
N ILE A 222 -15.57 15.39 4.36
CA ILE A 222 -14.48 16.16 3.74
C ILE A 222 -14.38 15.84 2.25
N PHE A 223 -14.90 14.66 1.87
CA PHE A 223 -14.87 14.19 0.48
C PHE A 223 -16.17 13.47 0.08
#